data_35526c240b50a807cd6762407ea104df
#
_entry.id   35526c240b50a807cd6762407ea104df
#
_cell.length_a   1.000
_cell.length_b   1.000
_cell.length_c   1.000
_cell.angle_alpha   90.00
_cell.angle_beta   90.00
_cell.angle_gamma   90.00
#
_symmetry.space_group_name_H-M   'P 1'
#
loop_
_entity.id
_entity.type
_entity.pdbx_description
1 polymer ?
#
loop_
_entity_poly.entity_id
_entity_poly.type
_entity_poly.pdbx_seq_one_letter_code
_entity_poly.pdbx_strand_id
1 'polypeptide(L)'
;MRQACLLVFLAASSGCHHDPDGGAPPLSRAVESAAAVSASPVKPAPAPPPPREARVGLDGAWHAPPPAMQAPGPRLYAKALRAWVSATASAAAPKLGYLRAGASSATTAKAAGFDGCLGGWFPVEPEGFVCVGPTATIDGNDPVVVATQGTLPDLSRRLPYIYGTVRKPGPAYGRVPNAAELAQAEPDLAERMTAWLGADGEVGAHYAPQVWLANGASGPDAAQAWANQQSDPLPKFLDAARASGGASAVAERMKPKVGYSLLETFLSAGRRYGVTSDLTLVPIDRLRPIQGSSFHGVEIGKGVELPFAFVRSPDAKYWEYDKRARKFREADAAEYRAAVHLTGKQQFFHGRLHFEVQGGKWLSDQDASRIDPAKRMPAWGKNGEKWLDINVTKQTLVAYDGIKPVFATLISSGEAGLGDPEHSTATKRGIFRIHTKHVSTTMASDEVGEEFELRDVPYVQYFEDGYALHGAYWHDRFGVPKSHGCINLAPEDARRLFFFTEPEVPVGWHARLLPLKGTVVFVHA
;
A
#
# COMPACT_ATOMS: atom_id res chain seq x y z
N MET A 1 44.60 -17.21 33.01
CA MET A 1 44.64 -17.11 31.55
C MET A 1 43.22 -17.11 31.07
N ARG A 2 42.64 -15.93 30.81
CA ARG A 2 41.28 -15.74 30.30
C ARG A 2 41.41 -15.22 28.88
N GLN A 3 41.00 -16.03 27.90
CA GLN A 3 40.84 -15.59 26.52
C GLN A 3 39.49 -14.92 26.39
N ALA A 4 39.47 -13.65 26.00
CA ALA A 4 38.30 -12.91 25.62
C ALA A 4 38.05 -13.18 24.14
N CYS A 5 36.90 -13.78 23.81
CA CYS A 5 36.37 -13.80 22.46
C CYS A 5 35.72 -12.45 22.16
N LEU A 6 36.26 -11.75 21.18
CA LEU A 6 35.72 -10.53 20.61
C LEU A 6 34.63 -10.93 19.58
N LEU A 7 33.37 -10.76 19.93
CA LEU A 7 32.26 -10.87 19.00
C LEU A 7 32.11 -9.53 18.27
N VAL A 8 32.42 -9.53 16.98
CA VAL A 8 32.14 -8.42 16.08
C VAL A 8 30.67 -8.53 15.69
N PHE A 9 29.85 -7.64 16.23
CA PHE A 9 28.48 -7.43 15.74
C PHE A 9 28.54 -6.61 14.44
N LEU A 10 28.26 -7.24 13.30
CA LEU A 10 27.86 -6.53 12.09
C LEU A 10 26.37 -6.17 12.28
N ALA A 11 26.10 -4.90 12.57
CA ALA A 11 24.76 -4.37 12.54
C ALA A 11 24.36 -4.14 11.07
N ALA A 12 23.38 -4.91 10.59
CA ALA A 12 22.74 -4.65 9.31
C ALA A 12 21.59 -3.66 9.52
N SER A 13 21.57 -2.58 8.75
CA SER A 13 20.50 -1.59 8.73
C SER A 13 19.22 -2.20 8.13
N SER A 14 18.18 -2.33 8.95
CA SER A 14 16.88 -2.83 8.52
C SER A 14 15.98 -1.72 7.98
N GLY A 15 16.03 -1.51 6.66
CA GLY A 15 14.97 -0.79 5.94
C GLY A 15 13.92 -1.78 5.40
N CYS A 16 12.75 -1.31 5.05
CA CYS A 16 11.77 -2.13 4.31
C CYS A 16 12.38 -2.57 2.98
N HIS A 17 12.84 -3.82 2.88
CA HIS A 17 13.51 -4.31 1.69
C HIS A 17 12.54 -4.45 0.51
N HIS A 18 13.03 -4.00 -0.62
CA HIS A 18 12.43 -4.17 -1.94
C HIS A 18 12.73 -5.60 -2.44
N ASP A 19 11.77 -6.20 -3.14
CA ASP A 19 11.90 -7.51 -3.79
C ASP A 19 13.19 -7.57 -4.64
N PRO A 20 14.10 -8.55 -4.46
CA PRO A 20 15.42 -8.59 -5.10
C PRO A 20 15.40 -8.63 -6.63
N ASP A 21 14.26 -9.01 -7.25
CA ASP A 21 14.16 -9.10 -8.72
C ASP A 21 13.71 -7.80 -9.41
N GLY A 22 13.58 -6.69 -8.70
CA GLY A 22 13.04 -5.43 -9.19
C GLY A 22 13.84 -4.18 -8.87
N GLY A 23 15.11 -4.31 -8.50
CA GLY A 23 15.94 -3.19 -8.13
C GLY A 23 16.11 -2.16 -9.24
N ALA A 24 15.77 -0.90 -8.96
CA ALA A 24 16.35 0.21 -9.66
C ALA A 24 17.87 0.17 -9.40
N PRO A 25 18.72 0.40 -10.40
CA PRO A 25 20.17 0.40 -10.18
C PRO A 25 20.54 1.47 -9.15
N PRO A 26 21.49 1.18 -8.25
CA PRO A 26 21.98 2.17 -7.31
C PRO A 26 22.59 3.35 -8.07
N LEU A 27 22.23 4.57 -7.68
CA LEU A 27 22.86 5.80 -8.16
C LEU A 27 24.30 5.85 -7.61
N SER A 28 25.24 5.17 -8.27
CA SER A 28 26.67 5.32 -7.98
C SER A 28 27.16 6.66 -8.49
N ARG A 29 27.88 7.36 -7.61
CA ARG A 29 28.68 8.56 -7.88
C ARG A 29 29.41 8.50 -9.21
N ALA A 30 29.10 9.44 -10.08
CA ALA A 30 30.01 9.86 -11.14
C ALA A 30 30.01 11.40 -11.16
N VAL A 31 30.93 11.97 -10.41
CA VAL A 31 31.44 13.30 -10.68
C VAL A 31 32.83 13.04 -11.27
N GLU A 32 32.96 13.31 -12.57
CA GLU A 32 34.10 14.01 -13.14
C GLU A 32 34.12 13.92 -14.67
N SER A 33 34.51 15.03 -15.22
CA SER A 33 35.04 15.28 -16.54
C SER A 33 34.09 15.84 -17.59
N ALA A 34 34.03 17.19 -17.62
CA ALA A 34 33.52 17.96 -18.74
C ALA A 34 34.55 17.99 -19.87
N ALA A 35 34.21 17.37 -20.99
CA ALA A 35 34.88 17.65 -22.26
C ALA A 35 33.87 18.35 -23.17
N ALA A 36 34.25 19.55 -23.63
CA ALA A 36 33.44 20.39 -24.51
C ALA A 36 33.21 19.73 -25.88
N VAL A 37 31.95 19.54 -26.25
CA VAL A 37 31.53 19.17 -27.60
C VAL A 37 30.60 20.26 -28.14
N SER A 38 30.99 20.75 -29.33
CA SER A 38 30.36 21.77 -30.16
C SER A 38 28.85 21.61 -30.31
N ALA A 39 28.10 22.67 -30.02
CA ALA A 39 26.65 22.73 -30.10
C ALA A 39 26.17 22.88 -31.55
N SER A 40 25.40 21.91 -32.03
CA SER A 40 24.47 22.08 -33.15
C SER A 40 23.16 22.69 -32.64
N PRO A 41 22.41 23.48 -33.44
CA PRO A 41 21.25 24.23 -32.96
C PRO A 41 20.12 23.29 -32.54
N VAL A 42 19.76 23.34 -31.25
CA VAL A 42 18.64 22.63 -30.65
C VAL A 42 17.33 23.29 -31.11
N LYS A 43 16.47 22.50 -31.75
CA LYS A 43 15.09 22.88 -32.03
C LYS A 43 14.40 23.27 -30.71
N PRO A 44 13.63 24.38 -30.64
CA PRO A 44 13.03 24.82 -29.40
C PRO A 44 12.10 23.74 -28.85
N ALA A 45 12.19 23.48 -27.54
CA ALA A 45 11.32 22.57 -26.82
C ALA A 45 9.86 23.01 -26.99
N PRO A 46 8.90 22.08 -27.09
CA PRO A 46 7.48 22.41 -27.07
C PRO A 46 7.14 23.21 -25.82
N ALA A 47 6.29 24.22 -25.98
CA ALA A 47 5.83 25.06 -24.88
C ALA A 47 5.26 24.17 -23.75
N PRO A 48 5.46 24.54 -22.47
CA PRO A 48 4.87 23.82 -21.35
C PRO A 48 3.34 23.80 -21.55
N PRO A 49 2.67 22.70 -21.20
CA PRO A 49 1.21 22.63 -21.27
C PRO A 49 0.63 23.78 -20.44
N PRO A 50 -0.52 24.34 -20.86
CA PRO A 50 -1.16 25.41 -20.11
C PRO A 50 -1.40 24.99 -18.66
N PRO A 51 -1.36 25.95 -17.69
CA PRO A 51 -1.66 25.62 -16.31
C PRO A 51 -3.00 24.89 -16.25
N ARG A 52 -3.02 23.72 -15.61
CA ARG A 52 -4.27 23.00 -15.37
C ARG A 52 -5.21 23.99 -14.67
N GLU A 53 -6.36 24.25 -15.27
CA GLU A 53 -7.42 24.99 -14.61
C GLU A 53 -7.62 24.42 -13.21
N ALA A 54 -7.65 25.30 -12.21
CA ALA A 54 -7.81 24.91 -10.82
C ALA A 54 -9.03 23.98 -10.72
N ARG A 55 -8.79 22.71 -10.41
CA ARG A 55 -9.88 21.74 -10.22
C ARG A 55 -10.80 22.29 -9.14
N VAL A 56 -12.01 22.62 -9.52
CA VAL A 56 -13.05 23.12 -8.62
C VAL A 56 -13.39 22.00 -7.65
N GLY A 57 -12.97 22.15 -6.39
CA GLY A 57 -13.31 21.28 -5.28
C GLY A 57 -12.27 20.19 -4.99
N LEU A 58 -11.81 20.13 -3.75
CA LEU A 58 -10.90 19.09 -3.22
C LEU A 58 -11.49 17.67 -3.30
N ASP A 59 -12.78 17.52 -3.50
CA ASP A 59 -13.48 16.23 -3.53
C ASP A 59 -12.98 15.30 -4.65
N GLY A 60 -12.53 15.85 -5.79
CA GLY A 60 -11.94 15.07 -6.85
C GLY A 60 -10.48 14.66 -6.66
N ALA A 61 -9.75 15.30 -5.71
CA ALA A 61 -8.33 15.04 -5.49
C ALA A 61 -8.05 13.74 -4.70
N TRP A 62 -9.07 13.21 -4.03
CA TRP A 62 -8.95 12.05 -3.14
C TRP A 62 -9.45 10.74 -3.75
N HIS A 63 -9.84 10.74 -5.00
CA HIS A 63 -10.44 9.58 -5.66
C HIS A 63 -9.62 9.13 -6.86
N ALA A 64 -9.66 7.83 -7.10
CA ALA A 64 -9.16 7.28 -8.35
C ALA A 64 -9.84 8.01 -9.52
N PRO A 65 -9.10 8.39 -10.56
CA PRO A 65 -9.74 8.88 -11.78
C PRO A 65 -10.69 7.79 -12.30
N PRO A 66 -11.84 8.17 -12.90
CA PRO A 66 -12.75 7.20 -13.46
C PRO A 66 -12.01 6.34 -14.48
N PRO A 67 -12.35 5.03 -14.59
CA PRO A 67 -11.75 4.19 -15.60
C PRO A 67 -11.93 4.86 -16.96
N ALA A 68 -10.84 4.96 -17.73
CA ALA A 68 -10.91 5.53 -19.06
C ALA A 68 -11.90 4.71 -19.89
N MET A 69 -12.86 5.37 -20.54
CA MET A 69 -13.72 4.72 -21.53
C MET A 69 -12.80 4.02 -22.54
N GLN A 70 -13.01 2.73 -22.73
CA GLN A 70 -12.20 1.96 -23.67
C GLN A 70 -12.52 2.46 -25.09
N ALA A 71 -11.65 3.30 -25.63
CA ALA A 71 -11.76 3.72 -27.01
C ALA A 71 -11.62 2.49 -27.93
N PRO A 72 -12.43 2.38 -28.99
CA PRO A 72 -12.26 1.32 -29.97
C PRO A 72 -10.89 1.47 -30.66
N GLY A 73 -10.17 0.35 -30.82
CA GLY A 73 -8.86 0.36 -31.46
C GLY A 73 -7.94 -0.76 -30.96
N PRO A 74 -6.71 -0.83 -31.50
CA PRO A 74 -5.72 -1.78 -31.07
C PRO A 74 -5.38 -1.60 -29.58
N ARG A 75 -5.21 -2.70 -28.87
CA ARG A 75 -4.83 -2.69 -27.46
C ARG A 75 -3.61 -3.56 -27.21
N LEU A 76 -2.81 -3.12 -26.25
CA LEU A 76 -1.75 -3.91 -25.67
C LEU A 76 -2.24 -4.42 -24.30
N TYR A 77 -1.96 -5.67 -24.00
CA TYR A 77 -2.35 -6.36 -22.76
C TYR A 77 -1.11 -6.84 -22.01
N ALA A 78 -1.09 -6.61 -20.71
CA ALA A 78 -0.08 -7.15 -19.82
C ALA A 78 -0.39 -8.61 -19.46
N LYS A 79 0.63 -9.50 -19.48
CA LYS A 79 0.53 -10.94 -19.18
C LYS A 79 1.33 -11.36 -17.96
N ALA A 80 2.07 -10.46 -17.33
CA ALA A 80 2.94 -10.74 -16.19
C ALA A 80 2.70 -9.75 -15.06
N LEU A 81 3.28 -10.04 -13.90
CA LEU A 81 3.24 -9.12 -12.75
C LEU A 81 3.84 -7.75 -13.10
N ARG A 82 4.79 -7.70 -14.04
CA ARG A 82 5.43 -6.46 -14.50
C ARG A 82 5.65 -6.48 -16.01
N ALA A 83 4.82 -5.77 -16.75
CA ALA A 83 5.06 -5.40 -18.14
C ALA A 83 5.60 -3.97 -18.16
N TRP A 84 6.93 -3.82 -18.24
CA TRP A 84 7.62 -2.54 -18.07
C TRP A 84 7.31 -1.55 -19.19
N VAL A 85 7.00 -0.32 -18.82
CA VAL A 85 6.87 0.83 -19.72
C VAL A 85 8.21 1.55 -19.77
N SER A 86 8.80 1.64 -20.96
CA SER A 86 10.07 2.32 -21.24
C SER A 86 9.80 3.71 -21.82
N ALA A 87 10.70 4.68 -21.56
CA ALA A 87 10.55 6.05 -22.06
C ALA A 87 10.63 6.15 -23.58
N THR A 88 11.39 5.26 -24.22
CA THR A 88 11.53 5.15 -25.67
C THR A 88 11.43 3.70 -26.11
N ALA A 89 11.30 3.45 -27.42
CA ALA A 89 11.21 2.12 -28.02
C ALA A 89 12.56 1.38 -28.01
N SER A 90 13.17 1.23 -26.83
CA SER A 90 14.49 0.60 -26.63
C SER A 90 14.57 -0.11 -25.29
N ALA A 91 15.27 -1.25 -25.26
CA ALA A 91 15.53 -2.01 -24.04
C ALA A 91 16.42 -1.25 -23.04
N ALA A 92 17.30 -0.38 -23.55
CA ALA A 92 18.19 0.45 -22.73
C ALA A 92 17.49 1.70 -22.15
N ALA A 93 16.26 2.02 -22.58
CA ALA A 93 15.55 3.21 -22.12
C ALA A 93 15.18 3.14 -20.64
N PRO A 94 15.18 4.29 -19.94
CA PRO A 94 14.66 4.38 -18.57
C PRO A 94 13.24 3.84 -18.46
N LYS A 95 12.94 3.19 -17.35
CA LYS A 95 11.58 2.69 -17.04
C LYS A 95 10.76 3.82 -16.42
N LEU A 96 9.54 3.99 -16.93
CA LEU A 96 8.58 4.98 -16.45
C LEU A 96 7.58 4.39 -15.45
N GLY A 97 7.40 3.07 -15.46
CA GLY A 97 6.43 2.35 -14.66
C GLY A 97 6.17 0.98 -15.29
N TYR A 98 5.08 0.34 -14.87
CA TYR A 98 4.67 -0.93 -15.47
C TYR A 98 3.16 -1.14 -15.41
N LEU A 99 2.65 -1.98 -16.32
CA LEU A 99 1.33 -2.57 -16.25
C LEU A 99 1.43 -3.96 -15.60
N ARG A 100 0.36 -4.42 -14.97
CA ARG A 100 0.24 -5.76 -14.38
C ARG A 100 -0.74 -6.61 -15.18
N ALA A 101 -0.61 -7.93 -15.14
CA ALA A 101 -1.54 -8.87 -15.77
C ALA A 101 -3.01 -8.50 -15.45
N GLY A 102 -3.86 -8.54 -16.46
CA GLY A 102 -5.23 -8.01 -16.42
C GLY A 102 -5.38 -6.57 -16.89
N ALA A 103 -4.30 -5.77 -16.90
CA ALA A 103 -4.32 -4.41 -17.42
C ALA A 103 -4.14 -4.36 -18.93
N SER A 104 -4.72 -3.34 -19.55
CA SER A 104 -4.53 -3.05 -20.96
C SER A 104 -4.40 -1.55 -21.22
N SER A 105 -3.76 -1.19 -22.32
CA SER A 105 -3.62 0.21 -22.77
C SER A 105 -3.97 0.31 -24.25
N ALA A 106 -4.50 1.46 -24.68
CA ALA A 106 -4.59 1.78 -26.10
C ALA A 106 -3.17 1.78 -26.72
N THR A 107 -3.08 1.32 -27.96
CA THR A 107 -1.81 1.25 -28.69
C THR A 107 -2.02 1.45 -30.19
N THR A 108 -0.95 1.34 -30.97
CA THR A 108 -0.99 1.38 -32.45
C THR A 108 -1.03 -0.03 -33.04
N ALA A 109 -1.47 -0.13 -34.30
CA ALA A 109 -1.48 -1.42 -35.01
C ALA A 109 -0.07 -1.94 -35.38
N LYS A 110 0.93 -1.05 -35.39
CA LYS A 110 2.32 -1.38 -35.77
C LYS A 110 3.27 -0.98 -34.65
N ALA A 111 4.33 -1.80 -34.47
CA ALA A 111 5.40 -1.47 -33.56
C ALA A 111 6.14 -0.18 -33.97
N ALA A 112 6.56 0.60 -32.98
CA ALA A 112 7.36 1.81 -33.17
C ALA A 112 8.86 1.51 -33.39
N GLY A 113 9.33 0.31 -33.01
CA GLY A 113 10.72 -0.10 -33.15
C GLY A 113 10.95 -1.51 -32.60
N PHE A 114 12.19 -2.02 -32.73
CA PHE A 114 12.56 -3.39 -32.35
C PHE A 114 13.85 -3.45 -31.52
N ASP A 115 14.40 -2.33 -31.10
CA ASP A 115 15.66 -2.29 -30.37
C ASP A 115 15.60 -3.04 -29.04
N GLY A 116 16.27 -4.23 -29.01
CA GLY A 116 16.25 -5.13 -27.87
C GLY A 116 14.89 -5.78 -27.57
N CYS A 117 13.94 -5.80 -28.54
CA CYS A 117 12.61 -6.39 -28.41
C CYS A 117 12.16 -7.06 -29.70
N LEU A 118 12.17 -8.41 -29.76
CA LEU A 118 11.83 -9.18 -30.94
C LEU A 118 10.36 -9.00 -31.39
N GLY A 119 9.42 -8.87 -30.45
CA GLY A 119 8.00 -8.67 -30.77
C GLY A 119 7.66 -7.22 -31.07
N GLY A 120 8.60 -6.29 -30.91
CA GLY A 120 8.45 -4.88 -31.17
C GLY A 120 7.94 -4.07 -29.96
N TRP A 121 8.28 -2.80 -29.96
CA TRP A 121 7.85 -1.80 -28.98
C TRP A 121 6.57 -1.13 -29.42
N PHE A 122 5.55 -1.19 -28.58
CA PHE A 122 4.26 -0.57 -28.84
C PHE A 122 4.04 0.59 -27.88
N PRO A 123 3.58 1.75 -28.37
CA PRO A 123 3.26 2.90 -27.51
C PRO A 123 2.09 2.56 -26.59
N VAL A 124 2.06 3.14 -25.39
CA VAL A 124 0.99 3.01 -24.41
C VAL A 124 0.58 4.38 -23.86
N GLU A 125 -0.67 4.48 -23.45
CA GLU A 125 -1.19 5.70 -22.82
C GLU A 125 -0.75 5.81 -21.35
N PRO A 126 -0.48 7.06 -20.86
CA PRO A 126 -0.45 8.32 -21.60
C PRO A 126 0.89 8.58 -22.31
N GLU A 127 1.91 7.75 -22.08
CA GLU A 127 3.26 7.88 -22.62
C GLU A 127 4.05 6.59 -22.52
N GLY A 128 5.12 6.48 -23.31
CA GLY A 128 6.07 5.36 -23.23
C GLY A 128 5.73 4.18 -24.13
N PHE A 129 6.51 3.12 -23.98
CA PHE A 129 6.47 1.94 -24.86
C PHE A 129 6.60 0.67 -24.06
N VAL A 130 5.86 -0.37 -24.45
CA VAL A 130 5.95 -1.72 -23.87
C VAL A 130 6.43 -2.70 -24.95
N CYS A 131 7.36 -3.56 -24.58
CA CYS A 131 7.85 -4.63 -25.45
C CYS A 131 6.85 -5.78 -25.47
N VAL A 132 6.34 -6.14 -26.65
CA VAL A 132 5.52 -7.34 -26.88
C VAL A 132 6.41 -8.59 -26.83
N GLY A 133 5.99 -9.59 -26.05
CA GLY A 133 6.74 -10.81 -25.80
C GLY A 133 6.21 -11.57 -24.57
N PRO A 134 7.10 -12.08 -23.69
CA PRO A 134 6.69 -12.86 -22.53
C PRO A 134 5.77 -12.10 -21.56
N THR A 135 5.95 -10.76 -21.43
CA THR A 135 5.24 -9.95 -20.43
C THR A 135 4.05 -9.17 -20.97
N ALA A 136 3.91 -9.05 -22.30
CA ALA A 136 2.82 -8.32 -22.94
C ALA A 136 2.48 -8.88 -24.32
N THR A 137 1.24 -8.65 -24.78
CA THR A 137 0.75 -9.08 -26.11
C THR A 137 -0.23 -8.04 -26.68
N ILE A 138 -0.42 -8.07 -28.00
CA ILE A 138 -1.52 -7.37 -28.70
C ILE A 138 -2.69 -8.28 -29.02
N ASP A 139 -2.60 -9.56 -28.69
CA ASP A 139 -3.68 -10.54 -28.87
C ASP A 139 -4.57 -10.57 -27.62
N GLY A 140 -5.79 -10.06 -27.75
CA GLY A 140 -6.80 -10.09 -26.68
C GLY A 140 -7.34 -11.48 -26.36
N ASN A 141 -7.08 -12.49 -27.22
CA ASN A 141 -7.48 -13.88 -27.01
C ASN A 141 -6.35 -14.72 -26.37
N ASP A 142 -5.20 -14.12 -26.06
CA ASP A 142 -4.13 -14.80 -25.32
C ASP A 142 -4.71 -15.42 -24.03
N PRO A 143 -4.47 -16.72 -23.76
CA PRO A 143 -5.07 -17.39 -22.60
C PRO A 143 -4.82 -16.69 -21.26
N VAL A 144 -3.64 -16.06 -21.06
CA VAL A 144 -3.33 -15.32 -19.85
C VAL A 144 -4.16 -14.04 -19.76
N VAL A 145 -4.33 -13.34 -20.90
CA VAL A 145 -5.18 -12.14 -20.96
C VAL A 145 -6.63 -12.47 -20.60
N VAL A 146 -7.18 -13.52 -21.21
CA VAL A 146 -8.56 -13.98 -20.92
C VAL A 146 -8.70 -14.40 -19.46
N ALA A 147 -7.71 -15.10 -18.92
CA ALA A 147 -7.71 -15.57 -17.53
C ALA A 147 -7.65 -14.43 -16.51
N THR A 148 -6.92 -13.35 -16.80
CA THR A 148 -6.70 -12.24 -15.88
C THR A 148 -7.68 -11.07 -16.08
N GLN A 149 -8.64 -11.18 -16.98
CA GLN A 149 -9.69 -10.18 -17.12
C GLN A 149 -10.52 -10.07 -15.83
N GLY A 150 -10.65 -8.84 -15.32
CA GLY A 150 -11.39 -8.57 -14.09
C GLY A 150 -10.61 -8.76 -12.79
N THR A 151 -9.32 -9.13 -12.86
CA THR A 151 -8.47 -9.34 -11.67
C THR A 151 -7.72 -8.08 -11.22
N LEU A 152 -8.02 -6.91 -11.80
CA LEU A 152 -7.38 -5.66 -11.41
C LEU A 152 -7.77 -5.23 -9.99
N PRO A 153 -6.86 -4.55 -9.28
CA PRO A 153 -7.15 -3.99 -7.96
C PRO A 153 -8.29 -2.97 -8.04
N ASP A 154 -9.22 -3.04 -7.10
CA ASP A 154 -10.31 -2.08 -6.98
C ASP A 154 -9.83 -0.81 -6.24
N LEU A 155 -9.44 0.21 -7.00
CA LEU A 155 -8.90 1.47 -6.48
C LEU A 155 -9.97 2.35 -5.82
N SER A 156 -11.25 2.01 -5.93
CA SER A 156 -12.32 2.70 -5.21
C SER A 156 -12.36 2.32 -3.72
N ARG A 157 -11.72 1.20 -3.37
CA ARG A 157 -11.72 0.64 -2.02
C ARG A 157 -10.46 1.01 -1.24
N ARG A 158 -10.59 1.13 0.08
CA ARG A 158 -9.45 1.33 1.00
C ARG A 158 -8.43 0.17 0.95
N LEU A 159 -8.90 -1.04 0.68
CA LEU A 159 -8.09 -2.23 0.43
C LEU A 159 -8.42 -2.72 -0.99
N PRO A 160 -7.48 -2.64 -1.95
CA PRO A 160 -7.75 -2.94 -3.36
C PRO A 160 -7.91 -4.43 -3.66
N TYR A 161 -7.58 -5.31 -2.71
CA TYR A 161 -7.74 -6.77 -2.76
C TYR A 161 -8.45 -7.29 -1.53
N ILE A 162 -8.74 -8.57 -1.50
CA ILE A 162 -9.12 -9.31 -0.30
C ILE A 162 -7.82 -9.70 0.41
N TYR A 163 -7.71 -9.47 1.72
CA TYR A 163 -6.48 -9.77 2.46
C TYR A 163 -6.71 -10.81 3.55
N GLY A 164 -5.68 -11.64 3.77
CA GLY A 164 -5.63 -12.59 4.88
C GLY A 164 -4.22 -12.88 5.33
N THR A 165 -4.03 -13.19 6.62
CA THR A 165 -2.74 -13.67 7.16
C THR A 165 -2.78 -15.16 7.42
N VAL A 166 -1.63 -15.83 7.29
CA VAL A 166 -1.51 -17.25 7.60
C VAL A 166 -1.76 -17.49 9.09
N ARG A 167 -2.81 -18.25 9.38
CA ARG A 167 -3.15 -18.75 10.71
C ARG A 167 -2.50 -20.11 10.99
N LYS A 168 -2.56 -21.01 10.00
CA LYS A 168 -1.93 -22.34 10.05
C LYS A 168 -1.08 -22.55 8.77
N PRO A 169 0.22 -22.77 8.90
CA PRO A 169 1.05 -23.14 7.75
C PRO A 169 0.50 -24.35 7.01
N GLY A 170 0.77 -24.44 5.72
CA GLY A 170 0.30 -25.53 4.89
C GLY A 170 0.64 -25.34 3.41
N PRO A 171 0.13 -26.18 2.52
CA PRO A 171 0.38 -26.05 1.10
C PRO A 171 -0.39 -24.89 0.47
N ALA A 172 0.23 -24.19 -0.46
CA ALA A 172 -0.41 -23.42 -1.51
C ALA A 172 -0.28 -24.20 -2.83
N TYR A 173 -1.24 -24.07 -3.72
CA TYR A 173 -1.39 -24.95 -4.87
C TYR A 173 -1.28 -24.16 -6.18
N GLY A 174 -0.60 -24.72 -7.19
CA GLY A 174 -0.56 -24.17 -8.54
C GLY A 174 -1.81 -24.50 -9.38
N ARG A 175 -2.62 -25.46 -8.91
CA ARG A 175 -3.91 -25.87 -9.49
C ARG A 175 -4.79 -26.49 -8.42
N VAL A 176 -6.05 -26.71 -8.73
CA VAL A 176 -6.93 -27.45 -7.81
C VAL A 176 -6.40 -28.88 -7.65
N PRO A 177 -6.02 -29.32 -6.43
CA PRO A 177 -5.55 -30.68 -6.19
C PRO A 177 -6.70 -31.68 -6.28
N ASN A 178 -6.41 -32.92 -6.72
CA ASN A 178 -7.37 -34.02 -6.64
C ASN A 178 -7.41 -34.62 -5.22
N ALA A 179 -8.34 -35.53 -4.97
CA ALA A 179 -8.53 -36.12 -3.63
C ALA A 179 -7.27 -36.85 -3.10
N ALA A 180 -6.53 -37.55 -3.96
CA ALA A 180 -5.31 -38.25 -3.56
C ALA A 180 -4.17 -37.29 -3.20
N GLU A 181 -3.99 -36.22 -3.99
CA GLU A 181 -3.04 -35.16 -3.73
C GLU A 181 -3.36 -34.41 -2.44
N LEU A 182 -4.65 -34.14 -2.18
CA LEU A 182 -5.10 -33.52 -0.92
C LEU A 182 -4.78 -34.42 0.27
N ALA A 183 -5.11 -35.70 0.21
CA ALA A 183 -4.83 -36.64 1.29
C ALA A 183 -3.32 -36.78 1.59
N GLN A 184 -2.48 -36.69 0.56
CA GLN A 184 -1.02 -36.70 0.72
C GLN A 184 -0.48 -35.39 1.29
N ALA A 185 -0.95 -34.24 0.80
CA ALA A 185 -0.45 -32.91 1.21
C ALA A 185 -0.98 -32.48 2.57
N GLU A 186 -2.22 -32.90 2.92
CA GLU A 186 -2.95 -32.47 4.12
C GLU A 186 -3.71 -33.66 4.74
N PRO A 187 -3.02 -34.62 5.37
CA PRO A 187 -3.65 -35.82 5.94
C PRO A 187 -4.66 -35.48 7.07
N ASP A 188 -4.52 -34.32 7.73
CA ASP A 188 -5.41 -33.82 8.77
C ASP A 188 -6.62 -33.02 8.25
N LEU A 189 -6.80 -32.94 6.92
CA LEU A 189 -7.80 -32.03 6.33
C LEU A 189 -9.22 -32.32 6.79
N ALA A 190 -9.64 -33.59 6.82
CA ALA A 190 -11.01 -33.97 7.17
C ALA A 190 -11.37 -33.57 8.62
N GLU A 191 -10.44 -33.86 9.56
CA GLU A 191 -10.61 -33.48 10.97
C GLU A 191 -10.67 -31.96 11.13
N ARG A 192 -9.76 -31.25 10.48
CA ARG A 192 -9.69 -29.80 10.51
C ARG A 192 -10.93 -29.12 9.89
N MET A 193 -11.45 -29.65 8.79
CA MET A 193 -12.66 -29.14 8.15
C MET A 193 -13.90 -29.35 9.04
N THR A 194 -13.99 -30.52 9.69
CA THR A 194 -15.07 -30.77 10.65
C THR A 194 -15.04 -29.79 11.82
N ALA A 195 -13.86 -29.60 12.41
CA ALA A 195 -13.68 -28.62 13.49
C ALA A 195 -13.98 -27.17 13.05
N TRP A 196 -13.65 -26.86 11.81
CA TRP A 196 -13.89 -25.53 11.23
C TRP A 196 -15.37 -25.27 10.92
N LEU A 197 -16.08 -26.23 10.35
CA LEU A 197 -17.51 -26.11 10.04
C LEU A 197 -18.39 -26.11 11.30
N GLY A 198 -17.93 -26.75 12.38
CA GLY A 198 -18.63 -26.78 13.67
C GLY A 198 -18.24 -25.67 14.63
N ALA A 199 -17.35 -24.75 14.22
CA ALA A 199 -16.85 -23.71 15.11
C ALA A 199 -17.85 -22.55 15.25
N ASP A 200 -18.25 -22.29 16.47
CA ASP A 200 -19.02 -21.10 16.87
C ASP A 200 -18.06 -19.97 17.35
N GLY A 201 -18.56 -18.76 17.43
CA GLY A 201 -17.84 -17.62 17.98
C GLY A 201 -16.81 -17.01 17.02
N GLU A 202 -15.63 -16.60 17.54
CA GLU A 202 -14.61 -15.87 16.78
C GLU A 202 -14.12 -16.64 15.55
N VAL A 203 -13.93 -17.95 15.67
CA VAL A 203 -13.48 -18.79 14.55
C VAL A 203 -14.54 -18.88 13.47
N GLY A 204 -15.81 -19.09 13.82
CA GLY A 204 -16.91 -19.10 12.87
C GLY A 204 -17.08 -17.75 12.17
N ALA A 205 -16.93 -16.64 12.89
CA ALA A 205 -17.00 -15.29 12.34
C ALA A 205 -15.86 -15.01 11.32
N HIS A 206 -14.65 -15.56 11.54
CA HIS A 206 -13.54 -15.41 10.60
C HIS A 206 -13.77 -16.14 9.27
N TYR A 207 -14.66 -17.10 9.23
CA TYR A 207 -14.95 -17.90 8.04
C TYR A 207 -16.29 -17.57 7.40
N ALA A 208 -16.98 -16.55 7.90
CA ALA A 208 -18.21 -16.10 7.29
C ALA A 208 -17.95 -15.77 5.80
N PRO A 209 -18.78 -16.28 4.86
CA PRO A 209 -18.55 -16.13 3.42
C PRO A 209 -18.36 -14.68 2.99
N GLN A 210 -19.16 -13.76 3.54
CA GLN A 210 -19.12 -12.33 3.21
C GLN A 210 -17.77 -11.65 3.46
N VAL A 211 -16.94 -12.19 4.34
CA VAL A 211 -15.60 -11.64 4.65
C VAL A 211 -14.60 -11.92 3.53
N TRP A 212 -14.86 -12.98 2.76
CA TRP A 212 -13.98 -13.46 1.68
C TRP A 212 -14.54 -13.21 0.28
N LEU A 213 -15.64 -12.46 0.17
CA LEU A 213 -16.21 -12.11 -1.12
C LEU A 213 -15.72 -10.74 -1.55
N ALA A 214 -15.21 -10.65 -2.75
CA ALA A 214 -14.99 -9.38 -3.42
C ALA A 214 -16.36 -8.69 -3.59
N ASN A 215 -16.39 -7.36 -3.48
CA ASN A 215 -17.58 -6.55 -3.71
C ASN A 215 -18.68 -6.59 -2.64
N GLY A 216 -18.39 -7.10 -1.43
CA GLY A 216 -19.40 -7.07 -0.36
C GLY A 216 -20.70 -7.78 -0.74
N ALA A 217 -20.65 -8.81 -1.58
CA ALA A 217 -21.78 -9.66 -1.86
C ALA A 217 -22.26 -10.27 -0.55
N SER A 218 -23.00 -9.48 0.19
CA SER A 218 -23.69 -9.83 1.41
C SER A 218 -25.11 -10.18 1.01
N GLY A 219 -25.33 -11.43 0.69
CA GLY A 219 -26.69 -11.89 0.41
C GLY A 219 -26.88 -13.26 1.04
N PRO A 220 -28.12 -13.60 1.36
CA PRO A 220 -28.48 -14.95 1.78
C PRO A 220 -27.99 -16.00 0.77
N ASP A 221 -27.89 -15.66 -0.52
CA ASP A 221 -27.48 -16.56 -1.59
C ASP A 221 -26.01 -16.97 -1.50
N ALA A 222 -25.10 -16.08 -1.12
CA ALA A 222 -23.69 -16.41 -0.94
C ALA A 222 -23.48 -17.32 0.30
N ALA A 223 -24.20 -17.05 1.37
CA ALA A 223 -24.20 -17.91 2.57
C ALA A 223 -24.84 -19.26 2.26
N GLN A 224 -25.90 -19.26 1.46
CA GLN A 224 -26.62 -20.48 1.05
C GLN A 224 -25.75 -21.37 0.15
N ALA A 225 -25.03 -20.78 -0.83
CA ALA A 225 -24.09 -21.53 -1.67
C ALA A 225 -22.96 -22.17 -0.85
N TRP A 226 -22.44 -21.44 0.12
CA TRP A 226 -21.47 -21.97 1.07
C TRP A 226 -22.03 -23.14 1.90
N ALA A 227 -23.23 -22.94 2.50
CA ALA A 227 -23.89 -23.95 3.33
C ALA A 227 -24.28 -25.21 2.54
N ASN A 228 -24.63 -25.05 1.26
CA ASN A 228 -25.03 -26.16 0.39
C ASN A 228 -23.83 -26.86 -0.27
N GLN A 229 -22.59 -26.47 0.05
CA GLN A 229 -21.36 -27.04 -0.51
C GLN A 229 -21.35 -27.09 -2.06
N GLN A 230 -21.98 -26.13 -2.70
CA GLN A 230 -21.95 -26.01 -4.15
C GLN A 230 -20.59 -25.52 -4.62
N SER A 231 -20.14 -26.02 -5.77
CA SER A 231 -18.92 -25.53 -6.39
C SER A 231 -19.21 -24.29 -7.21
N ASP A 232 -18.39 -23.27 -7.06
CA ASP A 232 -18.39 -22.13 -7.97
C ASP A 232 -17.80 -22.52 -9.33
N PRO A 233 -18.08 -21.78 -10.41
CA PRO A 233 -17.32 -21.89 -11.63
C PRO A 233 -15.83 -21.70 -11.34
N LEU A 234 -14.99 -22.55 -11.89
CA LEU A 234 -13.55 -22.40 -11.72
C LEU A 234 -13.07 -21.12 -12.41
N PRO A 235 -12.14 -20.35 -11.79
CA PRO A 235 -11.47 -19.25 -12.47
C PRO A 235 -10.88 -19.69 -13.81
N LYS A 236 -11.09 -18.90 -14.87
CA LYS A 236 -10.72 -19.28 -16.25
C LYS A 236 -9.24 -19.65 -16.43
N PHE A 237 -8.33 -19.05 -15.66
CA PHE A 237 -6.91 -19.37 -15.76
C PHE A 237 -6.57 -20.80 -15.30
N LEU A 238 -7.41 -21.42 -14.45
CA LEU A 238 -7.23 -22.79 -13.99
C LEU A 238 -7.48 -23.83 -15.09
N ASP A 239 -8.26 -23.49 -16.10
CA ASP A 239 -8.47 -24.37 -17.27
C ASP A 239 -7.17 -24.53 -18.07
N ALA A 240 -6.40 -23.43 -18.23
CA ALA A 240 -5.10 -23.46 -18.88
C ALA A 240 -4.06 -24.25 -18.06
N ALA A 241 -4.07 -24.13 -16.72
CA ALA A 241 -3.18 -24.86 -15.83
C ALA A 241 -3.47 -26.39 -15.82
N ARG A 242 -4.72 -26.79 -16.03
CA ARG A 242 -5.10 -28.20 -16.18
C ARG A 242 -4.52 -28.85 -17.45
N ALA A 243 -4.42 -28.08 -18.53
CA ALA A 243 -3.92 -28.58 -19.82
C ALA A 243 -2.39 -28.82 -19.82
N SER A 244 -1.65 -28.18 -18.91
CA SER A 244 -0.19 -28.34 -18.82
C SER A 244 0.31 -29.56 -18.02
N GLY A 245 -0.55 -30.52 -17.71
CA GLY A 245 -0.43 -31.72 -16.93
C GLY A 245 0.99 -32.23 -16.62
N GLY A 246 1.36 -32.22 -15.32
CA GLY A 246 2.59 -32.90 -14.88
C GLY A 246 3.31 -32.28 -13.67
N ALA A 247 2.97 -31.08 -13.26
CA ALA A 247 3.56 -30.49 -12.05
C ALA A 247 2.83 -30.96 -10.78
N SER A 248 3.56 -31.10 -9.66
CA SER A 248 2.98 -31.27 -8.32
C SER A 248 1.85 -30.24 -8.11
N ALA A 249 0.73 -30.67 -7.54
CA ALA A 249 -0.32 -29.71 -7.19
C ALA A 249 0.17 -28.67 -6.20
N VAL A 250 1.08 -29.04 -5.29
CA VAL A 250 1.69 -28.12 -4.31
C VAL A 250 2.75 -27.26 -4.99
N ALA A 251 2.50 -25.94 -5.04
CA ALA A 251 3.42 -24.95 -5.58
C ALA A 251 4.43 -24.47 -4.53
N GLU A 252 3.95 -24.15 -3.33
CA GLU A 252 4.78 -23.67 -2.22
C GLU A 252 4.19 -24.06 -0.86
N ARG A 253 4.91 -23.79 0.22
CA ARG A 253 4.39 -23.92 1.59
C ARG A 253 4.20 -22.53 2.20
N MET A 254 2.97 -22.27 2.62
CA MET A 254 2.60 -21.05 3.36
C MET A 254 3.35 -21.01 4.70
N LYS A 255 4.08 -19.92 4.94
CA LYS A 255 4.84 -19.71 6.18
C LYS A 255 4.03 -18.88 7.19
N PRO A 256 4.31 -18.96 8.49
CA PRO A 256 3.76 -18.03 9.49
C PRO A 256 4.11 -16.57 9.15
N LYS A 257 3.31 -15.63 9.63
CA LYS A 257 3.48 -14.17 9.43
C LYS A 257 3.42 -13.69 7.97
N VAL A 258 3.08 -14.56 7.01
CA VAL A 258 2.84 -14.14 5.63
C VAL A 258 1.44 -13.58 5.48
N GLY A 259 1.33 -12.39 4.89
CA GLY A 259 0.07 -11.76 4.47
C GLY A 259 -0.17 -12.00 2.99
N TYR A 260 -1.33 -12.53 2.65
CA TYR A 260 -1.74 -12.75 1.26
C TYR A 260 -2.76 -11.71 0.80
N SER A 261 -2.61 -11.27 -0.43
CA SER A 261 -3.62 -10.56 -1.21
C SER A 261 -4.31 -11.55 -2.16
N LEU A 262 -5.61 -11.50 -2.21
CA LEU A 262 -6.43 -12.38 -3.03
C LEU A 262 -7.18 -11.56 -4.07
N LEU A 263 -7.09 -11.97 -5.32
CA LEU A 263 -7.83 -11.41 -6.44
C LEU A 263 -9.32 -11.75 -6.32
N GLU A 264 -9.59 -13.01 -6.01
CA GLU A 264 -10.93 -13.58 -5.81
C GLU A 264 -10.89 -14.81 -4.92
N THR A 265 -12.04 -15.31 -4.53
CA THR A 265 -12.17 -16.61 -3.87
C THR A 265 -13.23 -17.44 -4.58
N PHE A 266 -13.04 -18.76 -4.61
CA PHE A 266 -14.01 -19.69 -5.20
C PHE A 266 -14.13 -20.98 -4.37
N LEU A 267 -15.27 -21.65 -4.49
CA LEU A 267 -15.56 -22.92 -3.82
C LEU A 267 -15.31 -24.08 -4.78
N SER A 268 -14.55 -25.08 -4.36
CA SER A 268 -14.33 -26.32 -5.12
C SER A 268 -14.34 -27.53 -4.19
N ALA A 269 -15.19 -28.50 -4.50
CA ALA A 269 -15.35 -29.73 -3.70
C ALA A 269 -15.55 -29.45 -2.18
N GLY A 270 -16.40 -28.49 -1.86
CA GLY A 270 -16.71 -28.13 -0.46
C GLY A 270 -15.62 -27.34 0.27
N ARG A 271 -14.54 -26.95 -0.42
CA ARG A 271 -13.46 -26.16 0.14
C ARG A 271 -13.25 -24.86 -0.60
N ARG A 272 -13.10 -23.75 0.12
CA ARG A 272 -12.86 -22.43 -0.48
C ARG A 272 -11.35 -22.19 -0.63
N TYR A 273 -11.00 -21.72 -1.82
CA TYR A 273 -9.65 -21.30 -2.20
C TYR A 273 -9.63 -19.81 -2.52
N GLY A 274 -8.56 -19.12 -2.13
CA GLY A 274 -8.24 -17.79 -2.60
C GLY A 274 -7.24 -17.84 -3.74
N VAL A 275 -7.43 -17.02 -4.74
CA VAL A 275 -6.50 -16.83 -5.86
C VAL A 275 -5.58 -15.65 -5.52
N THR A 276 -4.29 -15.91 -5.40
CA THR A 276 -3.30 -14.86 -5.16
C THR A 276 -2.95 -14.09 -6.43
N SER A 277 -2.29 -12.97 -6.28
CA SER A 277 -1.89 -12.13 -7.41
C SER A 277 -0.87 -12.77 -8.36
N ASP A 278 -0.14 -13.80 -7.90
CA ASP A 278 0.75 -14.64 -8.68
C ASP A 278 0.07 -15.92 -9.19
N LEU A 279 -1.27 -15.98 -9.08
CA LEU A 279 -2.13 -17.06 -9.54
C LEU A 279 -1.90 -18.40 -8.82
N THR A 280 -1.36 -18.41 -7.61
CA THR A 280 -1.39 -19.57 -6.73
C THR A 280 -2.71 -19.66 -5.97
N LEU A 281 -3.07 -20.86 -5.52
CA LEU A 281 -4.28 -21.12 -4.76
C LEU A 281 -3.95 -21.34 -3.30
N VAL A 282 -4.50 -20.51 -2.43
CA VAL A 282 -4.33 -20.64 -0.98
C VAL A 282 -5.64 -21.08 -0.32
N PRO A 283 -5.63 -22.15 0.51
CA PRO A 283 -6.82 -22.56 1.22
C PRO A 283 -7.25 -21.50 2.26
N ILE A 284 -8.50 -21.07 2.19
CA ILE A 284 -9.05 -20.03 3.07
C ILE A 284 -9.10 -20.49 4.53
N ASP A 285 -9.32 -21.78 4.79
CA ASP A 285 -9.31 -22.37 6.14
C ASP A 285 -7.94 -22.25 6.85
N ARG A 286 -6.89 -21.88 6.14
CA ARG A 286 -5.55 -21.63 6.70
C ARG A 286 -5.26 -20.15 6.93
N LEU A 287 -6.14 -19.25 6.52
CA LEU A 287 -5.98 -17.81 6.64
C LEU A 287 -6.88 -17.25 7.75
N ARG A 288 -6.50 -16.11 8.29
CA ARG A 288 -7.35 -15.20 9.06
C ARG A 288 -7.66 -14.00 8.17
N PRO A 289 -8.94 -13.63 7.99
CA PRO A 289 -9.30 -12.48 7.15
C PRO A 289 -8.83 -11.17 7.78
N ILE A 290 -8.50 -10.22 6.93
CA ILE A 290 -8.11 -8.87 7.32
C ILE A 290 -9.06 -7.88 6.67
N GLN A 291 -9.71 -7.06 7.49
CA GLN A 291 -10.57 -5.97 7.02
C GLN A 291 -9.87 -4.62 7.04
N GLY A 292 -8.67 -4.55 7.62
CA GLY A 292 -7.93 -3.31 7.85
C GLY A 292 -8.61 -2.39 8.87
N SER A 293 -7.92 -1.31 9.23
CA SER A 293 -8.46 -0.28 10.12
C SER A 293 -9.63 0.46 9.46
N SER A 294 -10.65 0.78 10.27
CA SER A 294 -11.71 1.72 9.88
C SER A 294 -11.34 3.18 10.19
N PHE A 295 -10.23 3.42 10.87
CA PHE A 295 -9.74 4.76 11.13
C PHE A 295 -9.46 5.49 9.82
N HIS A 296 -9.71 6.77 9.83
CA HIS A 296 -9.32 7.71 8.80
C HIS A 296 -9.06 9.09 9.39
N GLY A 297 -8.19 9.85 8.74
CA GLY A 297 -7.91 11.23 9.08
C GLY A 297 -9.06 12.18 8.75
N VAL A 298 -8.80 13.47 8.90
CA VAL A 298 -9.79 14.53 8.72
C VAL A 298 -9.37 15.53 7.64
N GLU A 299 -10.33 16.02 6.88
CA GLU A 299 -10.15 17.13 5.94
C GLU A 299 -10.20 18.45 6.72
N ILE A 300 -9.13 19.25 6.60
CA ILE A 300 -9.03 20.55 7.25
C ILE A 300 -9.83 21.58 6.44
N GLY A 301 -10.63 22.39 7.11
CA GLY A 301 -11.54 23.33 6.47
C GLY A 301 -12.94 22.78 6.20
N LYS A 302 -13.21 21.52 6.57
CA LYS A 302 -14.53 20.88 6.51
C LYS A 302 -15.01 20.52 7.93
N GLY A 303 -15.22 21.53 8.77
CA GLY A 303 -15.64 21.33 10.15
C GLY A 303 -14.51 21.05 11.14
N VAL A 304 -13.28 20.89 10.68
CA VAL A 304 -12.08 20.78 11.51
C VAL A 304 -11.09 21.87 11.13
N GLU A 305 -10.74 22.69 12.10
CA GLU A 305 -9.80 23.82 11.94
C GLU A 305 -8.60 23.64 12.87
N LEU A 306 -7.45 24.18 12.47
CA LEU A 306 -6.22 24.19 13.28
C LEU A 306 -6.29 25.29 14.37
N PRO A 307 -5.78 25.03 15.59
CA PRO A 307 -5.22 23.77 16.05
C PRO A 307 -6.30 22.78 16.53
N PHE A 308 -6.04 21.50 16.33
CA PHE A 308 -6.85 20.43 16.90
C PHE A 308 -5.95 19.28 17.39
N ALA A 309 -6.51 18.27 18.04
CA ALA A 309 -5.77 17.06 18.41
C ALA A 309 -6.57 15.80 18.09
N PHE A 310 -5.86 14.75 17.67
CA PHE A 310 -6.42 13.40 17.68
C PHE A 310 -6.25 12.75 19.04
N VAL A 311 -7.31 12.17 19.57
CA VAL A 311 -7.24 11.29 20.74
C VAL A 311 -6.61 9.96 20.30
N ARG A 312 -5.37 9.68 20.74
CA ARG A 312 -4.60 8.51 20.28
C ARG A 312 -4.57 7.33 21.25
N SER A 313 -5.00 7.54 22.50
CA SER A 313 -5.12 6.50 23.52
C SER A 313 -6.57 6.05 23.68
N PRO A 314 -6.86 4.73 23.68
CA PRO A 314 -8.21 4.23 23.94
C PRO A 314 -8.69 4.50 25.38
N ASP A 315 -7.75 4.70 26.33
CA ASP A 315 -8.04 4.98 27.73
C ASP A 315 -7.97 6.47 28.07
N ALA A 316 -7.92 7.34 27.05
CA ALA A 316 -7.82 8.78 27.20
C ALA A 316 -8.99 9.34 28.01
N LYS A 317 -8.68 10.24 28.94
CA LYS A 317 -9.67 10.96 29.72
C LYS A 317 -9.48 12.46 29.58
N TYR A 318 -10.59 13.18 29.66
CA TYR A 318 -10.54 14.60 29.85
C TYR A 318 -10.18 14.95 31.29
N TRP A 319 -9.64 16.13 31.49
CA TRP A 319 -9.35 16.73 32.79
C TRP A 319 -10.15 18.01 32.94
N GLU A 320 -10.62 18.27 34.14
CA GLU A 320 -11.34 19.49 34.49
C GLU A 320 -10.67 20.17 35.69
N TYR A 321 -10.66 21.53 35.67
CA TYR A 321 -10.15 22.31 36.78
C TYR A 321 -11.23 22.53 37.85
N ASP A 322 -11.07 21.91 39.00
CA ASP A 322 -11.93 22.11 40.15
C ASP A 322 -11.51 23.44 40.83
N LYS A 323 -12.34 24.47 40.67
CA LYS A 323 -12.09 25.81 41.22
C LYS A 323 -12.09 25.85 42.76
N ARG A 324 -12.84 24.94 43.42
CA ARG A 324 -12.91 24.85 44.89
C ARG A 324 -11.67 24.20 45.46
N ALA A 325 -11.30 23.07 44.89
CA ALA A 325 -10.13 22.30 45.28
C ALA A 325 -8.80 22.89 44.70
N ARG A 326 -8.88 23.87 43.78
CA ARG A 326 -7.75 24.47 43.05
C ARG A 326 -6.83 23.41 42.41
N LYS A 327 -7.39 22.35 41.89
CA LYS A 327 -6.64 21.24 41.25
C LYS A 327 -7.40 20.68 40.06
N PHE A 328 -6.65 20.05 39.17
CA PHE A 328 -7.23 19.26 38.07
C PHE A 328 -7.66 17.91 38.58
N ARG A 329 -8.78 17.41 38.07
CA ARG A 329 -9.29 16.06 38.31
C ARG A 329 -9.67 15.40 37.00
N GLU A 330 -9.63 14.08 36.94
CA GLU A 330 -10.17 13.30 35.83
C GLU A 330 -11.67 13.56 35.68
N ALA A 331 -12.08 13.65 34.42
CA ALA A 331 -13.47 13.78 33.99
C ALA A 331 -13.87 12.61 33.09
N ASP A 332 -14.76 12.85 32.11
CA ASP A 332 -15.26 11.79 31.23
C ASP A 332 -14.16 11.20 30.33
N ALA A 333 -14.40 9.99 29.81
CA ALA A 333 -13.57 9.40 28.79
C ALA A 333 -13.59 10.26 27.51
N ALA A 334 -12.44 10.40 26.86
CA ALA A 334 -12.34 11.02 25.56
C ALA A 334 -12.54 9.93 24.48
N GLU A 335 -13.31 10.27 23.45
CA GLU A 335 -13.58 9.34 22.36
C GLU A 335 -12.30 9.02 21.60
N TYR A 336 -11.94 7.74 21.56
CA TYR A 336 -10.74 7.26 20.88
C TYR A 336 -10.77 7.61 19.39
N ARG A 337 -9.69 8.19 18.88
CA ARG A 337 -9.51 8.66 17.50
C ARG A 337 -10.35 9.87 17.08
N ALA A 338 -11.11 10.45 17.99
CA ALA A 338 -11.79 11.71 17.70
C ALA A 338 -10.78 12.83 17.41
N ALA A 339 -11.13 13.71 16.47
CA ALA A 339 -10.47 14.97 16.25
C ALA A 339 -11.16 16.04 17.12
N VAL A 340 -10.46 16.58 18.11
CA VAL A 340 -11.01 17.52 19.07
C VAL A 340 -10.42 18.91 18.88
N HIS A 341 -11.26 19.92 18.78
CA HIS A 341 -10.83 21.33 18.62
C HIS A 341 -10.13 21.85 19.88
N LEU A 342 -9.01 22.51 19.68
CA LEU A 342 -8.23 23.13 20.75
C LEU A 342 -8.48 24.65 20.80
N THR A 343 -8.45 25.20 22.01
CA THR A 343 -8.51 26.67 22.21
C THR A 343 -7.16 27.35 21.97
N GLY A 344 -6.08 26.56 21.85
CA GLY A 344 -4.69 27.04 21.77
C GLY A 344 -4.00 27.14 23.13
N LYS A 345 -4.74 27.14 24.26
CA LYS A 345 -4.15 27.17 25.59
C LYS A 345 -3.50 25.84 25.96
N GLN A 346 -2.40 25.95 26.70
CA GLN A 346 -1.64 24.81 27.20
C GLN A 346 -1.30 25.05 28.68
N GLN A 347 -1.29 23.98 29.44
CA GLN A 347 -0.94 24.04 30.85
C GLN A 347 -0.21 22.77 31.28
N PHE A 348 0.83 22.92 32.11
CA PHE A 348 1.57 21.81 32.66
C PHE A 348 1.04 21.49 34.07
N PHE A 349 0.54 20.27 34.25
CA PHE A 349 0.10 19.76 35.55
C PHE A 349 0.23 18.22 35.57
N HIS A 350 0.30 17.64 36.76
CA HIS A 350 0.53 16.21 36.96
C HIS A 350 1.74 15.65 36.17
N GLY A 351 2.79 16.49 36.03
CA GLY A 351 4.02 16.09 35.33
C GLY A 351 3.92 16.05 33.80
N ARG A 352 2.84 16.58 33.19
CA ARG A 352 2.56 16.49 31.75
C ARG A 352 2.00 17.79 31.21
N LEU A 353 2.18 17.98 29.90
CA LEU A 353 1.54 19.06 29.16
C LEU A 353 0.09 18.66 28.80
N HIS A 354 -0.82 19.59 28.99
CA HIS A 354 -2.23 19.42 28.64
C HIS A 354 -2.67 20.53 27.70
N PHE A 355 -3.60 20.20 26.81
CA PHE A 355 -4.21 21.10 25.84
C PHE A 355 -5.67 21.35 26.22
N GLU A 356 -6.08 22.61 26.27
CA GLU A 356 -7.48 22.96 26.49
C GLU A 356 -8.28 22.68 25.21
N VAL A 357 -9.33 21.85 25.32
CA VAL A 357 -10.29 21.60 24.26
C VAL A 357 -11.44 22.61 24.36
N GLN A 358 -12.19 22.80 23.28
CA GLN A 358 -13.41 23.59 23.32
C GLN A 358 -14.37 23.03 24.38
N GLY A 359 -14.94 23.91 25.21
CA GLY A 359 -15.74 23.50 26.37
C GLY A 359 -15.00 23.51 27.71
N GLY A 360 -13.68 23.85 27.71
CA GLY A 360 -12.90 24.10 28.93
C GLY A 360 -12.34 22.85 29.62
N LYS A 361 -12.47 21.66 29.02
CA LYS A 361 -11.79 20.43 29.44
C LYS A 361 -10.37 20.39 28.87
N TRP A 362 -9.54 19.48 29.36
CA TRP A 362 -8.14 19.36 28.98
C TRP A 362 -7.80 17.94 28.60
N LEU A 363 -6.89 17.75 27.63
CA LEU A 363 -6.33 16.48 27.21
C LEU A 363 -4.81 16.48 27.43
N SER A 364 -4.29 15.37 27.92
CA SER A 364 -2.84 15.13 28.06
C SER A 364 -2.16 14.96 26.69
N ASP A 365 -0.92 15.45 26.58
CA ASP A 365 -0.05 15.19 25.43
C ASP A 365 0.33 13.72 25.25
N GLN A 366 0.16 12.90 26.28
CA GLN A 366 0.30 11.45 26.20
C GLN A 366 -0.89 10.80 25.48
N ASP A 367 -2.08 11.32 25.69
CA ASP A 367 -3.32 10.75 25.19
C ASP A 367 -3.77 11.34 23.86
N ALA A 368 -3.19 12.48 23.47
CA ALA A 368 -3.58 13.21 22.27
C ALA A 368 -2.38 13.71 21.46
N SER A 369 -2.49 13.59 20.16
CA SER A 369 -1.54 14.14 19.19
C SER A 369 -2.03 15.48 18.66
N ARG A 370 -1.39 16.55 19.09
CA ARG A 370 -1.74 17.92 18.69
C ARG A 370 -1.21 18.25 17.31
N ILE A 371 -2.05 18.82 16.47
CA ILE A 371 -1.74 19.37 15.15
C ILE A 371 -1.90 20.88 15.19
N ASP A 372 -0.82 21.57 14.84
CA ASP A 372 -0.74 23.04 14.80
C ASP A 372 -0.56 23.52 13.37
N PRO A 373 -0.92 24.76 13.04
CA PRO A 373 -0.47 25.40 11.82
C PRO A 373 1.05 25.37 11.71
N ALA A 374 1.59 25.19 10.52
CA ALA A 374 3.03 25.26 10.30
C ALA A 374 3.58 26.60 10.79
N LYS A 375 4.50 26.57 11.76
CA LYS A 375 5.09 27.79 12.34
C LYS A 375 5.87 28.60 11.31
N ARG A 376 6.47 27.92 10.35
CA ARG A 376 7.25 28.50 9.26
C ARG A 376 6.95 27.78 7.97
N MET A 377 6.32 28.46 7.03
CA MET A 377 6.00 27.89 5.73
C MET A 377 7.28 27.72 4.90
N PRO A 378 7.59 26.50 4.44
CA PRO A 378 8.77 26.24 3.63
C PRO A 378 8.67 26.86 2.23
N ALA A 379 9.81 26.97 1.53
CA ALA A 379 9.89 27.58 0.20
C ALA A 379 9.00 26.86 -0.82
N TRP A 380 9.00 25.52 -0.81
CA TRP A 380 8.17 24.72 -1.72
C TRP A 380 6.66 24.96 -1.48
N GLY A 381 6.22 25.06 -0.23
CA GLY A 381 4.84 25.42 0.07
C GLY A 381 4.47 26.82 -0.44
N LYS A 382 5.36 27.82 -0.27
CA LYS A 382 5.16 29.17 -0.84
C LYS A 382 5.13 29.19 -2.35
N ASN A 383 5.84 28.27 -3.00
CA ASN A 383 5.85 28.09 -4.46
C ASN A 383 4.64 27.31 -4.98
N GLY A 384 3.69 26.92 -4.12
CA GLY A 384 2.47 26.22 -4.51
C GLY A 384 2.64 24.71 -4.70
N GLU A 385 3.77 24.11 -4.29
CA GLU A 385 3.96 22.66 -4.37
C GLU A 385 3.08 21.95 -3.32
N LYS A 386 2.56 20.76 -3.68
CA LYS A 386 1.99 19.82 -2.71
C LYS A 386 3.10 19.22 -1.86
N TRP A 387 2.87 19.06 -0.57
CA TRP A 387 3.86 18.46 0.33
C TRP A 387 3.21 17.82 1.56
N LEU A 388 3.95 16.90 2.18
CA LEU A 388 3.56 16.18 3.37
C LEU A 388 4.47 16.58 4.53
N ASP A 389 3.86 17.00 5.64
CA ASP A 389 4.51 17.34 6.91
C ASP A 389 4.35 16.17 7.87
N ILE A 390 5.43 15.44 8.16
CA ILE A 390 5.41 14.21 8.96
C ILE A 390 6.18 14.43 10.25
N ASN A 391 5.46 14.45 11.37
CA ASN A 391 6.05 14.53 12.70
C ASN A 391 6.12 13.15 13.36
N VAL A 392 7.32 12.58 13.44
CA VAL A 392 7.55 11.23 14.00
C VAL A 392 7.45 11.18 15.53
N THR A 393 7.55 12.32 16.23
CA THR A 393 7.33 12.38 17.68
C THR A 393 5.83 12.38 18.01
N LYS A 394 5.06 13.17 17.27
CA LYS A 394 3.61 13.27 17.45
C LYS A 394 2.84 12.15 16.75
N GLN A 395 3.50 11.40 15.87
CA GLN A 395 2.89 10.37 15.03
C GLN A 395 1.75 10.92 14.18
N THR A 396 2.00 12.05 13.50
CA THR A 396 1.01 12.75 12.68
C THR A 396 1.56 13.07 11.29
N LEU A 397 0.66 13.12 10.32
CA LEU A 397 0.91 13.60 8.97
C LEU A 397 -0.10 14.69 8.64
N VAL A 398 0.38 15.80 8.08
CA VAL A 398 -0.46 16.87 7.50
C VAL A 398 -0.11 17.03 6.03
N ALA A 399 -1.11 16.94 5.16
CA ALA A 399 -0.96 17.21 3.74
C ALA A 399 -1.29 18.67 3.44
N TYR A 400 -0.43 19.29 2.64
CA TYR A 400 -0.56 20.69 2.22
C TYR A 400 -0.69 20.81 0.70
N ASP A 401 -1.57 21.70 0.27
CA ASP A 401 -1.62 22.21 -1.10
C ASP A 401 -1.08 23.65 -1.10
N GLY A 402 0.16 23.80 -1.50
CA GLY A 402 0.90 25.04 -1.32
C GLY A 402 1.04 25.39 0.16
N ILE A 403 0.46 26.51 0.55
CA ILE A 403 0.45 26.99 1.94
C ILE A 403 -0.76 26.50 2.75
N LYS A 404 -1.73 25.89 2.10
CA LYS A 404 -3.00 25.49 2.72
C LYS A 404 -2.92 24.05 3.23
N PRO A 405 -3.08 23.79 4.54
CA PRO A 405 -3.28 22.47 5.06
C PRO A 405 -4.64 21.94 4.60
N VAL A 406 -4.70 20.74 4.05
CA VAL A 406 -5.92 20.19 3.46
C VAL A 406 -6.40 18.88 4.10
N PHE A 407 -5.47 18.14 4.73
CA PHE A 407 -5.79 16.86 5.36
C PHE A 407 -4.81 16.57 6.49
N ALA A 408 -5.26 15.89 7.54
CA ALA A 408 -4.38 15.40 8.60
C ALA A 408 -4.81 14.03 9.10
N THR A 409 -3.83 13.21 9.52
CA THR A 409 -4.07 11.87 10.06
C THR A 409 -3.01 11.46 11.08
N LEU A 410 -3.31 10.38 11.83
CA LEU A 410 -2.34 9.65 12.64
C LEU A 410 -1.59 8.64 11.77
N ILE A 411 -0.30 8.47 12.06
CA ILE A 411 0.59 7.52 11.39
C ILE A 411 1.16 6.51 12.39
N SER A 412 1.90 5.52 11.88
CA SER A 412 2.84 4.75 12.67
C SER A 412 4.20 4.77 11.97
N SER A 413 5.17 5.46 12.55
CA SER A 413 6.55 5.52 12.10
C SER A 413 7.37 4.35 12.64
N GLY A 414 8.66 4.33 12.34
CA GLY A 414 9.60 3.33 12.82
C GLY A 414 9.61 3.17 14.34
N GLU A 415 9.64 1.92 14.84
CA GLU A 415 9.55 1.60 16.29
C GLU A 415 10.67 2.23 17.13
N ALA A 416 11.86 2.40 16.56
CA ALA A 416 12.98 3.03 17.28
C ALA A 416 12.82 4.57 17.44
N GLY A 417 11.71 5.16 17.00
CA GLY A 417 11.38 6.57 17.22
C GLY A 417 12.43 7.53 16.66
N LEU A 418 13.14 8.24 17.56
CA LEU A 418 14.20 9.19 17.19
C LEU A 418 15.60 8.56 17.08
N GLY A 419 15.69 7.23 17.08
CA GLY A 419 16.93 6.50 16.91
C GLY A 419 17.68 6.84 15.62
N ASP A 420 18.84 6.22 15.45
CA ASP A 420 19.65 6.31 14.24
C ASP A 420 19.02 5.42 13.15
N PRO A 421 18.56 5.96 12.02
CA PRO A 421 17.92 5.17 10.98
C PRO A 421 18.86 4.21 10.25
N GLU A 422 20.19 4.44 10.31
CA GLU A 422 21.18 3.55 9.69
C GLU A 422 21.44 2.27 10.52
N HIS A 423 21.05 2.27 11.81
CA HIS A 423 21.33 1.18 12.74
C HIS A 423 20.10 0.74 13.56
N SER A 424 18.91 1.17 13.16
CA SER A 424 17.68 0.82 13.86
C SER A 424 16.47 0.92 12.95
N THR A 425 15.31 0.52 13.47
CA THR A 425 14.01 0.66 12.78
C THR A 425 13.45 2.10 12.81
N ALA A 426 14.25 3.13 13.07
CA ALA A 426 13.80 4.52 13.05
C ALA A 426 13.49 5.00 11.64
N THR A 427 12.46 5.83 11.49
CA THR A 427 12.19 6.50 10.21
C THR A 427 13.25 7.57 9.94
N LYS A 428 13.80 7.57 8.73
CA LYS A 428 14.77 8.58 8.29
C LYS A 428 14.12 9.96 8.26
N ARG A 429 14.76 10.92 8.92
CA ARG A 429 14.31 12.32 8.99
C ARG A 429 15.02 13.15 7.94
N GLY A 430 14.31 14.09 7.33
CA GLY A 430 14.87 14.93 6.25
C GLY A 430 13.81 15.48 5.33
N ILE A 431 14.26 15.96 4.18
CA ILE A 431 13.43 16.47 3.10
C ILE A 431 13.67 15.56 1.90
N PHE A 432 12.61 14.89 1.48
CA PHE A 432 12.64 13.89 0.42
C PHE A 432 11.61 14.22 -0.65
N ARG A 433 11.59 13.44 -1.74
CA ARG A 433 10.53 13.49 -2.75
C ARG A 433 10.04 12.09 -3.06
N ILE A 434 8.74 11.93 -3.23
CA ILE A 434 8.17 10.67 -3.72
C ILE A 434 8.70 10.44 -5.13
N HIS A 435 9.45 9.36 -5.33
CA HIS A 435 10.07 9.03 -6.61
C HIS A 435 9.42 7.85 -7.31
N THR A 436 8.74 6.99 -6.56
CA THR A 436 8.11 5.78 -7.10
C THR A 436 6.81 5.51 -6.37
N LYS A 437 5.76 5.24 -7.14
CA LYS A 437 4.46 4.84 -6.58
C LYS A 437 4.00 3.53 -7.19
N HIS A 438 3.49 2.64 -6.33
CA HIS A 438 2.86 1.40 -6.73
C HIS A 438 1.44 1.35 -6.19
N VAL A 439 0.49 0.89 -7.01
CA VAL A 439 -0.86 0.55 -6.52
C VAL A 439 -0.76 -0.45 -5.39
N SER A 440 0.12 -1.44 -5.57
CA SER A 440 0.53 -2.36 -4.52
C SER A 440 1.91 -2.95 -4.83
N THR A 441 2.62 -3.42 -3.79
CA THR A 441 3.85 -4.19 -3.94
C THR A 441 4.08 -5.08 -2.71
N THR A 442 4.80 -6.17 -2.87
CA THR A 442 5.21 -7.04 -1.76
C THR A 442 6.29 -6.35 -0.94
N MET A 443 6.16 -6.42 0.38
CA MET A 443 7.17 -5.99 1.35
C MET A 443 7.57 -7.18 2.20
N ALA A 444 8.87 -7.42 2.34
CA ALA A 444 9.39 -8.54 3.10
C ALA A 444 10.61 -8.11 3.92
N SER A 445 10.88 -8.82 5.01
CA SER A 445 12.13 -8.79 5.75
C SER A 445 12.60 -10.21 5.97
N ASP A 446 13.87 -10.47 5.68
CA ASP A 446 14.57 -11.73 5.96
C ASP A 446 15.47 -11.62 7.20
N GLU A 447 15.35 -10.53 7.98
CA GLU A 447 16.12 -10.33 9.20
C GLU A 447 15.74 -11.37 10.25
N VAL A 448 16.74 -12.05 10.81
CA VAL A 448 16.54 -13.16 11.76
C VAL A 448 15.75 -12.70 12.98
N GLY A 449 14.59 -13.30 13.20
CA GLY A 449 13.66 -12.99 14.30
C GLY A 449 12.59 -11.96 13.93
N GLU A 450 12.77 -11.22 12.82
CA GLU A 450 11.83 -10.23 12.32
C GLU A 450 11.32 -10.55 10.89
N GLU A 451 11.39 -11.83 10.50
CA GLU A 451 10.98 -12.26 9.18
C GLU A 451 9.48 -12.06 8.98
N PHE A 452 9.12 -11.41 7.90
CA PHE A 452 7.74 -11.27 7.43
C PHE A 452 7.70 -11.16 5.90
N GLU A 453 6.56 -11.49 5.33
CA GLU A 453 6.23 -11.24 3.94
C GLU A 453 4.78 -10.73 3.87
N LEU A 454 4.60 -9.53 3.36
CA LEU A 454 3.30 -8.88 3.21
C LEU A 454 3.07 -8.63 1.72
N ARG A 455 2.27 -9.51 1.09
CA ARG A 455 2.00 -9.44 -0.35
C ARG A 455 1.04 -8.30 -0.67
N ASP A 456 1.31 -7.60 -1.76
CA ASP A 456 0.53 -6.50 -2.29
C ASP A 456 0.14 -5.45 -1.23
N VAL A 457 1.11 -4.98 -0.45
CA VAL A 457 0.91 -3.83 0.44
C VAL A 457 0.36 -2.66 -0.38
N PRO A 458 -0.80 -2.08 -0.02
CA PRO A 458 -1.50 -1.16 -0.89
C PRO A 458 -0.97 0.28 -0.81
N TYR A 459 -1.08 1.01 -1.94
CA TYR A 459 -0.86 2.44 -2.04
C TYR A 459 0.53 2.90 -1.61
N VAL A 460 1.55 2.18 -2.09
CA VAL A 460 2.96 2.41 -1.71
C VAL A 460 3.55 3.60 -2.44
N GLN A 461 4.26 4.45 -1.70
CA GLN A 461 4.87 5.69 -2.19
C GLN A 461 6.28 5.81 -1.60
N TYR A 462 7.29 5.36 -2.34
CA TYR A 462 8.69 5.44 -1.92
C TYR A 462 9.21 6.88 -2.04
N PHE A 463 9.88 7.38 -1.00
CA PHE A 463 10.45 8.72 -0.93
C PHE A 463 11.95 8.74 -0.63
N GLU A 464 12.51 7.66 -0.12
CA GLU A 464 13.93 7.43 0.10
C GLU A 464 14.17 5.92 0.06
N ASP A 465 15.43 5.46 -0.06
CA ASP A 465 15.83 4.05 -0.14
C ASP A 465 15.05 3.16 0.84
N GLY A 466 14.19 2.28 0.35
CA GLY A 466 13.36 1.40 1.17
C GLY A 466 12.28 2.08 2.04
N TYR A 467 12.32 3.41 2.25
CA TYR A 467 11.33 4.13 3.05
C TYR A 467 10.14 4.57 2.20
N ALA A 468 8.95 4.20 2.63
CA ALA A 468 7.70 4.51 1.93
C ALA A 468 6.58 4.92 2.87
N LEU A 469 5.61 5.66 2.32
CA LEU A 469 4.26 5.73 2.88
C LEU A 469 3.44 4.60 2.25
N HIS A 470 2.64 3.88 3.04
CA HIS A 470 1.79 2.81 2.51
C HIS A 470 0.63 2.45 3.45
N GLY A 471 -0.40 1.79 2.94
CA GLY A 471 -1.50 1.27 3.75
C GLY A 471 -1.07 0.05 4.55
N ALA A 472 -1.19 0.12 5.88
CA ALA A 472 -0.95 -1.02 6.74
C ALA A 472 -2.26 -1.77 6.97
N TYR A 473 -2.44 -2.94 6.31
CA TYR A 473 -3.65 -3.75 6.48
C TYR A 473 -3.58 -4.69 7.69
N TRP A 474 -2.40 -4.92 8.27
CA TRP A 474 -2.12 -5.93 9.30
C TRP A 474 -2.21 -5.42 10.74
N HIS A 475 -2.35 -4.12 10.96
CA HIS A 475 -2.50 -3.55 12.29
C HIS A 475 -3.44 -2.34 12.30
N ASP A 476 -3.86 -1.97 13.52
CA ASP A 476 -4.74 -0.84 13.79
C ASP A 476 -4.18 0.02 14.94
N ARG A 477 -2.88 0.36 14.89
CA ARG A 477 -2.17 1.07 15.96
C ARG A 477 -1.58 2.38 15.46
N PHE A 478 -2.43 3.25 14.88
CA PHE A 478 -2.02 4.57 14.44
C PHE A 478 -1.97 5.56 15.61
N GLY A 479 -0.97 6.44 15.61
CA GLY A 479 -0.64 7.35 16.70
C GLY A 479 0.52 6.89 17.59
N VAL A 480 1.08 5.68 17.31
CA VAL A 480 2.27 5.15 18.01
C VAL A 480 3.23 4.52 16.99
N PRO A 481 4.56 4.55 17.26
CA PRO A 481 5.55 3.89 16.41
C PRO A 481 5.29 2.37 16.30
N LYS A 482 5.36 1.80 15.08
CA LYS A 482 5.06 0.37 14.85
C LYS A 482 5.71 -0.22 13.59
N SER A 483 6.50 0.51 12.83
CA SER A 483 7.08 0.04 11.57
C SER A 483 8.59 -0.22 11.69
N HIS A 484 9.17 -0.83 10.67
CA HIS A 484 10.61 -1.00 10.50
C HIS A 484 11.27 0.20 9.78
N GLY A 485 10.62 1.38 9.82
CA GLY A 485 11.13 2.61 9.22
C GLY A 485 10.13 3.30 8.29
N CYS A 486 9.26 2.58 7.61
CA CYS A 486 8.20 3.14 6.77
C CYS A 486 7.19 3.97 7.56
N ILE A 487 6.42 4.78 6.86
CA ILE A 487 5.27 5.50 7.40
C ILE A 487 3.99 4.68 7.12
N ASN A 488 3.55 3.94 8.12
CA ASN A 488 2.31 3.18 8.05
C ASN A 488 1.10 4.12 8.18
N LEU A 489 0.17 3.99 7.28
CA LEU A 489 -1.09 4.74 7.22
C LEU A 489 -2.28 3.80 7.36
N ALA A 490 -3.39 4.29 7.90
CA ALA A 490 -4.66 3.60 7.77
C ALA A 490 -5.00 3.43 6.28
N PRO A 491 -5.59 2.29 5.87
CA PRO A 491 -5.80 1.99 4.45
C PRO A 491 -6.53 3.08 3.67
N GLU A 492 -7.53 3.72 4.25
CA GLU A 492 -8.25 4.82 3.61
C GLU A 492 -7.37 6.07 3.43
N ASP A 493 -6.53 6.38 4.42
CA ASP A 493 -5.63 7.53 4.34
C ASP A 493 -4.50 7.29 3.33
N ALA A 494 -3.98 6.06 3.27
CA ALA A 494 -2.99 5.67 2.27
C ALA A 494 -3.57 5.84 0.85
N ARG A 495 -4.83 5.39 0.63
CA ARG A 495 -5.54 5.56 -0.63
C ARG A 495 -5.71 7.04 -0.99
N ARG A 496 -6.18 7.86 -0.05
CA ARG A 496 -6.37 9.30 -0.26
C ARG A 496 -5.06 10.00 -0.62
N LEU A 497 -4.01 9.78 0.17
CA LEU A 497 -2.69 10.37 -0.08
C LEU A 497 -2.08 9.87 -1.38
N PHE A 498 -2.32 8.61 -1.78
CA PHE A 498 -1.87 8.08 -3.05
C PHE A 498 -2.44 8.85 -4.25
N PHE A 499 -3.69 9.26 -4.23
CA PHE A 499 -4.27 10.06 -5.31
C PHE A 499 -3.97 11.56 -5.18
N PHE A 500 -3.67 12.04 -3.97
CA PHE A 500 -3.30 13.44 -3.76
C PHE A 500 -1.88 13.78 -4.24
N THR A 501 -0.93 12.88 -4.02
CA THR A 501 0.51 13.12 -4.26
C THR A 501 0.93 12.87 -5.70
N GLU A 502 2.07 13.49 -6.08
CA GLU A 502 2.78 13.21 -7.33
C GLU A 502 3.96 12.24 -7.07
N PRO A 503 4.36 11.42 -8.09
CA PRO A 503 3.77 11.35 -9.43
C PRO A 503 2.39 10.71 -9.42
N GLU A 504 1.52 11.12 -10.34
CA GLU A 504 0.26 10.43 -10.59
C GLU A 504 0.53 9.10 -11.29
N VAL A 505 -0.07 8.00 -10.80
CA VAL A 505 -0.03 6.70 -11.49
C VAL A 505 -1.10 6.72 -12.57
N PRO A 506 -0.74 6.57 -13.86
CA PRO A 506 -1.72 6.62 -14.95
C PRO A 506 -2.76 5.51 -14.84
N VAL A 507 -3.96 5.77 -15.36
CA VAL A 507 -5.04 4.77 -15.42
C VAL A 507 -4.55 3.52 -16.16
N GLY A 508 -4.77 2.36 -15.56
CA GLY A 508 -4.32 1.08 -16.11
C GLY A 508 -2.86 0.72 -15.79
N TRP A 509 -2.06 1.66 -15.28
CA TRP A 509 -0.73 1.34 -14.79
C TRP A 509 -0.79 0.85 -13.34
N HIS A 510 0.17 -0.01 -12.99
CA HIS A 510 0.31 -0.49 -11.61
C HIS A 510 1.39 0.28 -10.83
N ALA A 511 2.34 0.88 -11.53
CA ALA A 511 3.37 1.73 -10.93
C ALA A 511 3.77 2.88 -11.83
N ARG A 512 4.27 3.94 -11.19
CA ARG A 512 4.91 5.09 -11.81
C ARG A 512 6.24 5.38 -11.15
N LEU A 513 7.29 5.52 -11.97
CA LEU A 513 8.63 5.91 -11.56
C LEU A 513 8.90 7.31 -12.12
N LEU A 514 9.20 8.26 -11.24
CA LEU A 514 9.53 9.64 -11.63
C LEU A 514 10.56 10.21 -10.65
N PRO A 515 11.85 9.89 -10.84
CA PRO A 515 12.91 10.39 -9.97
C PRO A 515 12.91 11.94 -9.88
N LEU A 516 13.07 12.48 -8.68
CA LEU A 516 13.30 13.89 -8.36
C LEU A 516 12.14 14.87 -8.61
N LYS A 517 10.96 14.43 -9.02
CA LYS A 517 9.84 15.34 -9.39
C LYS A 517 8.54 15.13 -8.61
N GLY A 518 8.50 14.21 -7.65
CA GLY A 518 7.29 13.94 -6.88
C GLY A 518 7.05 14.93 -5.73
N THR A 519 5.94 14.73 -5.05
CA THR A 519 5.54 15.49 -3.86
C THR A 519 6.64 15.49 -2.81
N VAL A 520 6.89 16.63 -2.19
CA VAL A 520 7.87 16.76 -1.09
C VAL A 520 7.34 16.05 0.16
N VAL A 521 8.21 15.28 0.80
CA VAL A 521 7.97 14.62 2.09
C VAL A 521 8.97 15.19 3.10
N PHE A 522 8.47 15.97 4.04
CA PHE A 522 9.27 16.55 5.12
C PHE A 522 9.04 15.74 6.39
N VAL A 523 10.06 14.95 6.79
CA VAL A 523 10.04 14.11 7.99
C VAL A 523 10.87 14.77 9.09
N HIS A 524 10.26 15.02 10.24
CA HIS A 524 10.91 15.67 11.38
C HIS A 524 10.41 15.15 12.74
N ALA A 525 11.09 15.59 13.85
CA ALA A 525 10.74 15.27 15.23
C ALA A 525 9.58 16.15 15.76
#